data_6ccfc383ae50030962730389908b76ff
#
_entry.id   6ccfc383ae50030962730389908b76ff
#
_cell.length_a   1.000
_cell.length_b   1.000
_cell.length_c   1.000
_cell.angle_alpha   90.00
_cell.angle_beta   90.00
_cell.angle_gamma   90.00
#
_symmetry.space_group_name_H-M   'P 1'
#
loop_
_entity.id
_entity.type
_entity.pdbx_description
1 polymer ?
#
loop_
_entity_poly.entity_id
_entity_poly.type
_entity_poly.pdbx_seq_one_letter_code
_entity_poly.pdbx_strand_id
1 'polypeptide(L)'
;MMLQDVVDYYSKNKMSFDETFRIRIHRALSWFKKAKDLNSKGELDLSFITMWIGFNAAYGKDLSAAFIPEYAMINDFFDQILLLDSKNEISDVLWVHSKSAVISLIQNKFTFEKYWHFVNGKTDDNNWSEALNKSIIKANRLVAGKDTRVMLSMVLCRLYTLRNQLLHGGATFDSMLNRGQIEDALQLMFGIFPVIVQLMMEAPDKSVFGRPNYMPVKD
;
A
#
# COMPACT_ATOMS: atom_id res chain seq x y z
N MET A 1 -13.16 -9.55 0.15
CA MET A 1 -13.57 -8.98 -1.17
C MET A 1 -12.61 -9.45 -2.25
N MET A 2 -13.09 -9.87 -3.40
CA MET A 2 -12.22 -10.29 -4.51
C MET A 2 -12.07 -9.18 -5.54
N LEU A 3 -10.93 -9.15 -6.26
CA LEU A 3 -10.70 -8.19 -7.34
C LEU A 3 -11.84 -8.17 -8.37
N GLN A 4 -12.38 -9.33 -8.71
CA GLN A 4 -13.44 -9.41 -9.72
C GLN A 4 -14.70 -8.64 -9.29
N ASP A 5 -15.07 -8.74 -8.02
CA ASP A 5 -16.24 -8.02 -7.47
C ASP A 5 -16.09 -6.50 -7.66
N VAL A 6 -14.88 -5.98 -7.37
CA VAL A 6 -14.56 -4.55 -7.50
C VAL A 6 -14.57 -4.08 -8.95
N VAL A 7 -14.05 -4.92 -9.85
CA VAL A 7 -14.06 -4.66 -11.30
C VAL A 7 -15.48 -4.64 -11.85
N ASP A 8 -16.31 -5.56 -11.41
CA ASP A 8 -17.71 -5.65 -11.84
C ASP A 8 -18.52 -4.46 -11.31
N TYR A 9 -18.27 -4.05 -10.06
CA TYR A 9 -18.86 -2.84 -9.49
C TYR A 9 -18.45 -1.59 -10.28
N TYR A 10 -17.16 -1.43 -10.58
CA TYR A 10 -16.67 -0.33 -11.42
C TYR A 10 -17.35 -0.35 -12.80
N SER A 11 -17.40 -1.48 -13.44
CA SER A 11 -17.96 -1.61 -14.80
C SER A 11 -19.43 -1.19 -14.85
N LYS A 12 -20.20 -1.50 -13.82
CA LYS A 12 -21.62 -1.12 -13.68
C LYS A 12 -21.82 0.36 -13.37
N ASN A 13 -20.93 0.95 -12.58
CA ASN A 13 -21.13 2.30 -12.00
C ASN A 13 -20.28 3.40 -12.63
N LYS A 14 -19.29 3.07 -13.49
CA LYS A 14 -18.31 4.03 -14.01
C LYS A 14 -18.90 5.25 -14.73
N MET A 15 -20.08 5.15 -15.29
CA MET A 15 -20.75 6.25 -15.99
C MET A 15 -21.38 7.27 -15.02
N SER A 16 -21.56 6.92 -13.75
CA SER A 16 -22.03 7.85 -12.72
C SER A 16 -20.89 8.63 -12.07
N PHE A 17 -19.64 8.26 -12.33
CA PHE A 17 -18.46 8.95 -11.79
C PHE A 17 -18.05 10.10 -12.71
N ASP A 18 -17.59 11.21 -12.10
CA ASP A 18 -16.93 12.27 -12.88
C ASP A 18 -15.70 11.74 -13.60
N GLU A 19 -15.24 12.46 -14.64
CA GLU A 19 -14.14 12.03 -15.50
C GLU A 19 -12.85 11.82 -14.71
N THR A 20 -12.52 12.71 -13.79
CA THR A 20 -11.26 12.65 -13.01
C THR A 20 -11.21 11.45 -12.10
N PHE A 21 -12.29 11.19 -11.37
CA PHE A 21 -12.40 10.03 -10.50
C PHE A 21 -12.44 8.72 -11.30
N ARG A 22 -13.17 8.70 -12.41
CA ARG A 22 -13.21 7.54 -13.32
C ARG A 22 -11.83 7.17 -13.85
N ILE A 23 -11.02 8.16 -14.25
CA ILE A 23 -9.63 7.94 -14.70
C ILE A 23 -8.79 7.35 -13.57
N ARG A 24 -8.90 7.89 -12.35
CA ARG A 24 -8.20 7.39 -11.17
C ARG A 24 -8.47 5.90 -10.94
N ILE A 25 -9.73 5.53 -10.83
CA ILE A 25 -10.13 4.14 -10.56
C ILE A 25 -9.74 3.23 -11.72
N HIS A 26 -9.93 3.68 -12.96
CA HIS A 26 -9.51 2.91 -14.14
C HIS A 26 -8.01 2.58 -14.12
N ARG A 27 -7.16 3.58 -13.85
CA ARG A 27 -5.71 3.38 -13.75
C ARG A 27 -5.36 2.41 -12.62
N ALA A 28 -5.90 2.62 -11.43
CA ALA A 28 -5.66 1.76 -10.27
C ALA A 28 -6.02 0.30 -10.56
N LEU A 29 -7.23 0.04 -11.09
CA LEU A 29 -7.69 -1.32 -11.43
C LEU A 29 -6.90 -1.94 -12.58
N SER A 30 -6.48 -1.15 -13.56
CA SER A 30 -5.65 -1.62 -14.68
C SER A 30 -4.33 -2.21 -14.19
N TRP A 31 -3.60 -1.46 -13.34
CA TRP A 31 -2.35 -1.91 -12.74
C TRP A 31 -2.55 -3.09 -11.77
N PHE A 32 -3.62 -3.08 -11.02
CA PHE A 32 -3.95 -4.17 -10.10
C PHE A 32 -4.22 -5.49 -10.83
N LYS A 33 -4.95 -5.45 -11.95
CA LYS A 33 -5.14 -6.63 -12.82
C LYS A 33 -3.81 -7.16 -13.33
N LYS A 34 -2.90 -6.27 -13.75
CA LYS A 34 -1.58 -6.66 -14.20
C LYS A 34 -0.74 -7.28 -13.09
N ALA A 35 -0.79 -6.70 -11.89
CA ALA A 35 -0.11 -7.28 -10.72
C ALA A 35 -0.60 -8.71 -10.43
N LYS A 36 -1.91 -8.94 -10.49
CA LYS A 36 -2.49 -10.27 -10.29
C LYS A 36 -2.05 -11.28 -11.36
N ASP A 37 -1.99 -10.86 -12.62
CA ASP A 37 -1.47 -11.69 -13.72
C ASP A 37 0.00 -12.10 -13.48
N LEU A 38 0.85 -11.14 -13.11
CA LEU A 38 2.25 -11.39 -12.78
C LEU A 38 2.41 -12.34 -11.58
N ASN A 39 1.63 -12.10 -10.51
CA ASN A 39 1.63 -12.96 -9.33
C ASN A 39 1.27 -14.42 -9.68
N SER A 40 0.28 -14.62 -10.55
CA SER A 40 -0.12 -15.98 -10.98
C SER A 40 0.95 -16.70 -11.81
N LYS A 41 1.92 -15.96 -12.35
CA LYS A 41 3.08 -16.48 -13.10
C LYS A 41 4.33 -16.65 -12.23
N GLY A 42 4.26 -16.32 -10.93
CA GLY A 42 5.39 -16.36 -10.02
C GLY A 42 6.35 -15.16 -10.15
N GLU A 43 6.01 -14.15 -10.96
CA GLU A 43 6.83 -12.94 -11.17
C GLU A 43 6.60 -11.95 -10.02
N LEU A 44 7.02 -12.32 -8.80
CA LEU A 44 6.62 -11.62 -7.57
C LEU A 44 7.20 -10.21 -7.47
N ASP A 45 8.45 -9.98 -7.87
CA ASP A 45 9.09 -8.65 -7.87
C ASP A 45 8.30 -7.67 -8.74
N LEU A 46 7.99 -8.09 -9.96
CA LEU A 46 7.21 -7.28 -10.91
C LEU A 46 5.75 -7.11 -10.44
N SER A 47 5.17 -8.15 -9.83
CA SER A 47 3.85 -8.08 -9.24
C SER A 47 3.79 -7.02 -8.14
N PHE A 48 4.75 -7.00 -7.23
CA PHE A 48 4.80 -6.03 -6.13
C PHE A 48 4.98 -4.59 -6.65
N ILE A 49 5.91 -4.35 -7.57
CA ILE A 49 6.11 -3.02 -8.17
C ILE A 49 4.86 -2.57 -8.93
N THR A 50 4.25 -3.45 -9.71
CA THR A 50 3.03 -3.17 -10.46
C THR A 50 1.85 -2.87 -9.54
N MET A 51 1.73 -3.61 -8.43
CA MET A 51 0.75 -3.35 -7.37
C MET A 51 0.96 -1.97 -6.74
N TRP A 52 2.23 -1.59 -6.47
CA TRP A 52 2.57 -0.26 -5.93
C TRP A 52 2.16 0.87 -6.88
N ILE A 53 2.37 0.70 -8.19
CA ILE A 53 1.91 1.68 -9.19
C ILE A 53 0.38 1.83 -9.14
N GLY A 54 -0.35 0.72 -9.01
CA GLY A 54 -1.81 0.73 -8.84
C GLY A 54 -2.25 1.47 -7.57
N PHE A 55 -1.54 1.25 -6.47
CA PHE A 55 -1.75 1.97 -5.21
C PHE A 55 -1.47 3.47 -5.36
N ASN A 56 -0.35 3.84 -6.01
CA ASN A 56 -0.05 5.24 -6.32
C ASN A 56 -1.17 5.91 -7.15
N ALA A 57 -1.72 5.19 -8.11
CA ALA A 57 -2.84 5.71 -8.91
C ALA A 57 -4.09 5.96 -8.05
N ALA A 58 -4.29 5.19 -6.98
CA ALA A 58 -5.42 5.37 -6.07
C ALA A 58 -5.25 6.61 -5.17
N TYR A 59 -4.11 6.79 -4.48
CA TYR A 59 -3.92 7.90 -3.53
C TYR A 59 -3.31 9.15 -4.15
N GLY A 60 -2.52 9.02 -5.23
CA GLY A 60 -1.77 10.13 -5.81
C GLY A 60 -2.68 11.25 -6.30
N LYS A 61 -2.42 12.48 -5.84
CA LYS A 61 -3.15 13.68 -6.23
C LYS A 61 -2.19 14.79 -6.67
N ASP A 62 -2.66 15.62 -7.60
CA ASP A 62 -1.94 16.79 -8.07
C ASP A 62 -1.76 17.79 -6.91
N LEU A 63 -0.51 18.09 -6.58
CA LEU A 63 -0.12 19.01 -5.52
C LEU A 63 0.59 20.21 -6.18
N SER A 64 -0.14 20.95 -6.98
CA SER A 64 0.41 22.03 -7.81
C SER A 64 1.12 23.17 -7.05
N ALA A 65 1.07 23.21 -5.71
CA ALA A 65 1.57 24.37 -4.93
C ALA A 65 2.39 24.04 -3.68
N ALA A 66 2.46 22.80 -3.20
CA ALA A 66 3.19 22.47 -1.97
C ALA A 66 3.90 21.13 -2.07
N PHE A 67 5.17 21.07 -1.65
CA PHE A 67 5.87 19.81 -1.45
C PHE A 67 5.32 19.12 -0.20
N ILE A 68 4.51 18.08 -0.38
CA ILE A 68 4.07 17.19 0.69
C ILE A 68 4.85 15.87 0.54
N PRO A 69 5.54 15.39 1.59
CA PRO A 69 6.19 14.08 1.53
C PRO A 69 5.20 12.97 1.19
N GLU A 70 5.59 12.04 0.33
CA GLU A 70 4.74 10.93 -0.13
C GLU A 70 4.11 10.17 1.05
N TYR A 71 4.89 9.94 2.11
CA TYR A 71 4.41 9.30 3.33
C TYR A 71 3.25 10.04 4.01
N ALA A 72 3.30 11.35 4.08
CA ALA A 72 2.22 12.16 4.66
C ALA A 72 0.96 12.06 3.79
N MET A 73 1.10 12.11 2.48
CA MET A 73 0.01 11.94 1.52
C MET A 73 -0.72 10.61 1.66
N ILE A 74 0.05 9.52 1.82
CA ILE A 74 -0.53 8.19 2.01
C ILE A 74 -1.23 8.08 3.38
N ASN A 75 -0.68 8.69 4.41
CA ASN A 75 -1.32 8.69 5.73
C ASN A 75 -2.65 9.46 5.72
N ASP A 76 -2.70 10.64 5.08
CA ASP A 76 -3.96 11.39 4.88
C ASP A 76 -4.98 10.56 4.11
N PHE A 77 -4.53 9.86 3.08
CA PHE A 77 -5.38 8.97 2.30
C PHE A 77 -5.96 7.84 3.16
N PHE A 78 -5.14 7.20 4.00
CA PHE A 78 -5.64 6.17 4.93
C PHE A 78 -6.64 6.72 5.94
N ASP A 79 -6.43 7.95 6.44
CA ASP A 79 -7.40 8.59 7.33
C ASP A 79 -8.76 8.74 6.65
N GLN A 80 -8.78 9.18 5.39
CA GLN A 80 -10.01 9.29 4.60
C GLN A 80 -10.66 7.93 4.34
N ILE A 81 -9.88 6.91 3.98
CA ILE A 81 -10.39 5.56 3.71
C ILE A 81 -10.98 4.93 4.98
N LEU A 82 -10.33 5.07 6.13
CA LEU A 82 -10.82 4.52 7.39
C LEU A 82 -12.11 5.21 7.88
N LEU A 83 -12.32 6.49 7.57
CA LEU A 83 -13.59 7.18 7.83
C LEU A 83 -14.75 6.60 6.98
N LEU A 84 -14.46 6.06 5.81
CA LEU A 84 -15.44 5.42 4.93
C LEU A 84 -15.71 3.96 5.30
N ASP A 85 -14.78 3.31 6.01
CA ASP A 85 -14.83 1.88 6.35
C ASP A 85 -15.75 1.59 7.55
N SER A 86 -17.03 1.87 7.39
CA SER A 86 -18.05 1.63 8.44
C SER A 86 -18.23 0.15 8.81
N LYS A 87 -17.79 -0.77 7.95
CA LYS A 87 -17.86 -2.22 8.17
C LYS A 87 -16.58 -2.81 8.74
N ASN A 88 -15.55 -2.00 8.96
CA ASN A 88 -14.22 -2.44 9.42
C ASN A 88 -13.54 -3.49 8.51
N GLU A 89 -13.78 -3.43 7.21
CA GLU A 89 -13.24 -4.40 6.24
C GLU A 89 -11.69 -4.35 6.17
N ILE A 90 -11.09 -3.17 6.30
CA ILE A 90 -9.64 -3.01 6.40
C ILE A 90 -9.08 -3.66 7.66
N SER A 91 -9.78 -3.48 8.79
CA SER A 91 -9.45 -4.14 10.05
C SER A 91 -9.46 -5.66 9.90
N ASP A 92 -10.46 -6.21 9.24
CA ASP A 92 -10.57 -7.66 9.01
C ASP A 92 -9.42 -8.17 8.12
N VAL A 93 -9.02 -7.43 7.09
CA VAL A 93 -7.86 -7.79 6.28
C VAL A 93 -6.60 -7.85 7.14
N LEU A 94 -6.33 -6.82 7.95
CA LEU A 94 -5.13 -6.74 8.78
C LEU A 94 -5.07 -7.81 9.86
N TRP A 95 -6.19 -8.02 10.57
CA TRP A 95 -6.20 -8.79 11.81
C TRP A 95 -6.65 -10.24 11.65
N VAL A 96 -7.37 -10.55 10.57
CA VAL A 96 -7.87 -11.90 10.30
C VAL A 96 -7.15 -12.52 9.11
N HIS A 97 -7.15 -11.85 7.95
CA HIS A 97 -6.69 -12.47 6.71
C HIS A 97 -5.18 -12.36 6.47
N SER A 98 -4.54 -11.28 6.93
CA SER A 98 -3.11 -11.01 6.67
C SER A 98 -2.28 -10.85 7.95
N LYS A 99 -2.78 -11.29 9.10
CA LYS A 99 -2.10 -11.09 10.40
C LYS A 99 -0.67 -11.62 10.42
N SER A 100 -0.44 -12.82 9.88
CA SER A 100 0.90 -13.42 9.83
C SER A 100 1.86 -12.58 8.96
N ALA A 101 1.41 -12.14 7.78
CA ALA A 101 2.18 -11.30 6.88
C ALA A 101 2.50 -9.93 7.52
N VAL A 102 1.53 -9.30 8.19
CA VAL A 102 1.73 -8.04 8.92
C VAL A 102 2.80 -8.19 10.01
N ILE A 103 2.71 -9.24 10.83
CA ILE A 103 3.68 -9.48 11.91
C ILE A 103 5.07 -9.78 11.33
N SER A 104 5.16 -10.63 10.30
CA SER A 104 6.40 -10.97 9.61
C SER A 104 7.09 -9.71 9.06
N LEU A 105 6.37 -8.85 8.33
CA LEU A 105 6.88 -7.59 7.81
C LEU A 105 7.38 -6.65 8.92
N ILE A 106 6.66 -6.53 10.03
CA ILE A 106 7.06 -5.66 11.14
C ILE A 106 8.32 -6.16 11.85
N GLN A 107 8.46 -7.47 12.01
CA GLN A 107 9.60 -8.09 12.72
C GLN A 107 10.86 -8.16 11.86
N ASN A 108 10.74 -8.07 10.55
CA ASN A 108 11.86 -8.23 9.64
C ASN A 108 12.74 -6.98 9.60
N LYS A 109 14.04 -7.14 9.91
CA LYS A 109 15.01 -6.04 9.87
C LYS A 109 15.24 -5.50 8.47
N PHE A 110 15.11 -6.33 7.44
CA PHE A 110 15.34 -5.93 6.04
C PHE A 110 14.22 -5.05 5.48
N THR A 111 13.06 -5.00 6.12
CA THR A 111 12.00 -4.03 5.82
C THR A 111 12.07 -2.79 6.72
N PHE A 112 13.07 -2.68 7.61
CA PHE A 112 13.20 -1.59 8.56
C PHE A 112 14.21 -0.54 8.07
N GLU A 113 13.75 0.65 7.76
CA GLU A 113 14.55 1.72 7.15
C GLU A 113 15.82 2.05 7.97
N LYS A 114 15.72 2.12 9.30
CA LYS A 114 16.87 2.44 10.17
C LYS A 114 17.99 1.41 10.08
N TYR A 115 17.66 0.14 9.83
CA TYR A 115 18.68 -0.89 9.57
C TYR A 115 19.50 -0.53 8.33
N TRP A 116 18.84 -0.11 7.24
CA TRP A 116 19.53 0.28 6.01
C TRP A 116 20.28 1.60 6.14
N HIS A 117 19.79 2.55 6.96
CA HIS A 117 20.57 3.77 7.26
C HIS A 117 21.90 3.41 7.94
N PHE A 118 21.90 2.48 8.90
CA PHE A 118 23.10 1.99 9.54
C PHE A 118 24.02 1.23 8.57
N VAL A 119 23.49 0.26 7.83
CA VAL A 119 24.27 -0.54 6.86
C VAL A 119 24.92 0.33 5.78
N ASN A 120 24.23 1.37 5.33
CA ASN A 120 24.72 2.29 4.30
C ASN A 120 25.56 3.45 4.86
N GLY A 121 25.94 3.43 6.12
CA GLY A 121 26.76 4.47 6.75
C GLY A 121 26.12 5.86 6.82
N LYS A 122 24.79 5.94 6.73
CA LYS A 122 24.05 7.23 6.87
C LYS A 122 23.92 7.69 8.32
N THR A 123 24.18 6.80 9.26
CA THR A 123 24.18 7.05 10.70
C THR A 123 25.17 6.12 11.37
N ASP A 124 25.93 6.66 12.34
CA ASP A 124 26.80 5.88 13.23
C ASP A 124 26.03 5.22 14.37
N ASP A 125 24.72 5.51 14.46
CA ASP A 125 23.85 5.03 15.53
C ASP A 125 23.50 3.55 15.33
N ASN A 126 24.16 2.67 16.10
CA ASN A 126 23.88 1.24 16.12
C ASN A 126 22.57 0.88 16.87
N ASN A 127 21.76 1.89 17.25
CA ASN A 127 20.51 1.68 18.01
C ASN A 127 19.34 1.19 17.12
N TRP A 128 19.59 0.86 15.83
CA TRP A 128 18.54 0.34 14.97
C TRP A 128 17.87 -0.92 15.55
N SER A 129 18.61 -1.79 16.23
CA SER A 129 18.06 -3.02 16.81
C SER A 129 17.12 -2.73 17.99
N GLU A 130 17.47 -1.78 18.84
CA GLU A 130 16.58 -1.31 19.91
C GLU A 130 15.33 -0.64 19.35
N ALA A 131 15.49 0.20 18.31
CA ALA A 131 14.38 0.83 17.62
C ALA A 131 13.45 -0.18 16.95
N LEU A 132 14.01 -1.26 16.35
CA LEU A 132 13.22 -2.37 15.81
C LEU A 132 12.44 -3.07 16.91
N ASN A 133 13.09 -3.42 18.03
CA ASN A 133 12.43 -4.05 19.17
C ASN A 133 11.30 -3.19 19.75
N LYS A 134 11.49 -1.88 19.88
CA LYS A 134 10.44 -0.93 20.29
C LYS A 134 9.27 -0.95 19.29
N SER A 135 9.57 -1.00 18.00
CA SER A 135 8.55 -1.12 16.93
C SER A 135 7.75 -2.43 17.05
N ILE A 136 8.41 -3.56 17.30
CA ILE A 136 7.77 -4.86 17.50
C ILE A 136 6.86 -4.86 18.74
N ILE A 137 7.36 -4.34 19.87
CA ILE A 137 6.56 -4.21 21.11
C ILE A 137 5.33 -3.35 20.86
N LYS A 138 5.50 -2.21 20.16
CA LYS A 138 4.38 -1.34 19.79
C LYS A 138 3.36 -2.10 18.93
N ALA A 139 3.81 -2.82 17.88
CA ALA A 139 2.93 -3.60 17.02
C ALA A 139 2.14 -4.66 17.80
N ASN A 140 2.76 -5.37 18.73
CA ASN A 140 2.08 -6.35 19.56
C ASN A 140 0.97 -5.73 20.43
N ARG A 141 1.18 -4.50 20.95
CA ARG A 141 0.13 -3.75 21.68
C ARG A 141 -1.01 -3.34 20.73
N LEU A 142 -0.70 -2.92 19.52
CA LEU A 142 -1.70 -2.57 18.50
C LEU A 142 -2.52 -3.78 18.08
N VAL A 143 -1.91 -4.97 18.00
CA VAL A 143 -2.64 -6.23 17.76
C VAL A 143 -3.68 -6.49 18.85
N ALA A 144 -3.31 -6.28 20.11
CA ALA A 144 -4.24 -6.47 21.25
C ALA A 144 -5.36 -5.42 21.26
N GLY A 145 -5.05 -4.16 20.93
CA GLY A 145 -6.01 -3.05 20.90
C GLY A 145 -6.74 -2.88 19.57
N LYS A 146 -6.36 -3.63 18.52
CA LYS A 146 -6.88 -3.50 17.14
C LYS A 146 -6.83 -2.08 16.59
N ASP A 147 -5.76 -1.34 16.89
CA ASP A 147 -5.54 0.00 16.32
C ASP A 147 -5.11 -0.11 14.85
N THR A 148 -6.11 -0.18 13.99
CA THR A 148 -5.98 -0.34 12.54
C THR A 148 -5.19 0.81 11.92
N ARG A 149 -5.44 2.06 12.33
CA ARG A 149 -4.82 3.25 11.75
C ARG A 149 -3.30 3.28 11.95
N VAL A 150 -2.88 3.06 13.18
CA VAL A 150 -1.45 3.09 13.51
C VAL A 150 -0.72 1.89 12.89
N MET A 151 -1.37 0.72 12.84
CA MET A 151 -0.79 -0.46 12.19
C MET A 151 -0.63 -0.27 10.69
N LEU A 152 -1.60 0.30 9.98
CA LEU A 152 -1.48 0.63 8.56
C LEU A 152 -0.26 1.52 8.30
N SER A 153 -0.08 2.55 9.11
CA SER A 153 1.07 3.46 9.01
C SER A 153 2.41 2.73 9.22
N MET A 154 2.47 1.81 10.19
CA MET A 154 3.68 1.02 10.45
C MET A 154 3.99 0.05 9.31
N VAL A 155 2.99 -0.64 8.80
CA VAL A 155 3.15 -1.57 7.67
C VAL A 155 3.55 -0.82 6.41
N LEU A 156 2.93 0.35 6.15
CA LEU A 156 3.30 1.19 5.03
C LEU A 156 4.80 1.52 5.02
N CYS A 157 5.39 1.87 6.17
CA CYS A 157 6.83 2.10 6.27
C CYS A 157 7.64 0.87 5.83
N ARG A 158 7.17 -0.34 6.16
CA ARG A 158 7.83 -1.59 5.75
C ARG A 158 7.73 -1.82 4.24
N LEU A 159 6.53 -1.66 3.70
CA LEU A 159 6.28 -1.77 2.26
C LEU A 159 7.07 -0.73 1.47
N TYR A 160 7.16 0.49 1.97
CA TYR A 160 7.92 1.57 1.34
C TYR A 160 9.43 1.27 1.31
N THR A 161 9.98 0.73 2.39
CA THR A 161 11.38 0.29 2.44
C THR A 161 11.64 -0.83 1.43
N LEU A 162 10.74 -1.82 1.34
CA LEU A 162 10.86 -2.93 0.38
C LEU A 162 10.76 -2.43 -1.07
N ARG A 163 9.82 -1.52 -1.35
CA ARG A 163 9.68 -0.88 -2.67
C ARG A 163 10.96 -0.15 -3.07
N ASN A 164 11.56 0.60 -2.15
CA ASN A 164 12.79 1.33 -2.42
C ASN A 164 13.95 0.40 -2.73
N GLN A 165 14.06 -0.74 -2.05
CA GLN A 165 15.09 -1.74 -2.37
C GLN A 165 14.96 -2.23 -3.81
N LEU A 166 13.75 -2.56 -4.25
CA LEU A 166 13.53 -3.03 -5.62
C LEU A 166 13.78 -1.94 -6.67
N LEU A 167 13.20 -0.74 -6.48
CA LEU A 167 13.30 0.34 -7.46
C LEU A 167 14.70 0.93 -7.60
N HIS A 168 15.50 0.89 -6.52
CA HIS A 168 16.88 1.39 -6.55
C HIS A 168 17.93 0.29 -6.79
N GLY A 169 17.50 -0.91 -7.20
CA GLY A 169 18.41 -2.01 -7.52
C GLY A 169 19.14 -2.59 -6.30
N GLY A 170 18.57 -2.48 -5.11
CA GLY A 170 19.13 -3.01 -3.86
C GLY A 170 19.03 -4.54 -3.74
N ALA A 171 18.36 -5.21 -4.68
CA ALA A 171 18.29 -6.66 -4.80
C ALA A 171 18.37 -7.07 -6.28
N THR A 172 18.92 -8.25 -6.55
CA THR A 172 18.85 -8.83 -7.89
C THR A 172 17.43 -9.33 -8.17
N PHE A 173 17.03 -9.31 -9.44
CA PHE A 173 15.75 -9.85 -9.87
C PHE A 173 15.61 -11.31 -9.43
N ASP A 174 14.44 -11.66 -8.94
CA ASP A 174 14.10 -13.01 -8.45
C ASP A 174 14.99 -13.52 -7.29
N SER A 175 15.50 -12.58 -6.47
CA SER A 175 16.37 -12.91 -5.34
C SER A 175 15.60 -13.68 -4.24
N MET A 176 16.21 -14.77 -3.78
CA MET A 176 15.68 -15.54 -2.64
C MET A 176 15.80 -14.79 -1.30
N LEU A 177 16.67 -13.77 -1.22
CA LEU A 177 16.94 -13.06 0.04
C LEU A 177 15.76 -12.22 0.55
N ASN A 178 14.94 -11.72 -0.35
CA ASN A 178 13.75 -10.90 -0.02
C ASN A 178 12.42 -11.55 -0.42
N ARG A 179 12.44 -12.83 -0.79
CA ARG A 179 11.25 -13.53 -1.33
C ARG A 179 10.09 -13.54 -0.35
N GLY A 180 10.32 -13.97 0.89
CA GLY A 180 9.29 -14.00 1.92
C GLY A 180 8.68 -12.62 2.22
N GLN A 181 9.50 -11.55 2.20
CA GLN A 181 9.00 -10.20 2.41
C GLN A 181 8.10 -9.73 1.27
N ILE A 182 8.43 -10.10 0.02
CA ILE A 182 7.61 -9.76 -1.15
C ILE A 182 6.30 -10.55 -1.13
N GLU A 183 6.34 -11.83 -0.76
CA GLU A 183 5.14 -12.67 -0.60
C GLU A 183 4.19 -12.10 0.47
N ASP A 184 4.72 -11.76 1.66
CA ASP A 184 3.95 -11.13 2.73
C ASP A 184 3.35 -9.78 2.30
N ALA A 185 4.15 -8.97 1.60
CA ALA A 185 3.70 -7.67 1.08
C ALA A 185 2.58 -7.84 0.05
N LEU A 186 2.70 -8.77 -0.88
CA LEU A 186 1.68 -9.07 -1.88
C LEU A 186 0.42 -9.64 -1.25
N GLN A 187 0.53 -10.57 -0.29
CA GLN A 187 -0.62 -11.10 0.45
C GLN A 187 -1.43 -9.95 1.07
N LEU A 188 -0.75 -9.04 1.75
CA LEU A 188 -1.39 -7.90 2.39
C LEU A 188 -2.02 -6.94 1.36
N MET A 189 -1.29 -6.55 0.33
CA MET A 189 -1.76 -5.59 -0.66
C MET A 189 -2.91 -6.14 -1.50
N PHE A 190 -2.90 -7.43 -1.86
CA PHE A 190 -4.02 -8.08 -2.54
C PHE A 190 -5.28 -8.18 -1.67
N GLY A 191 -5.12 -8.20 -0.35
CA GLY A 191 -6.24 -8.13 0.58
C GLY A 191 -6.81 -6.71 0.73
N ILE A 192 -5.95 -5.71 0.97
CA ILE A 192 -6.36 -4.34 1.29
C ILE A 192 -6.82 -3.57 0.05
N PHE A 193 -6.13 -3.71 -1.09
CA PHE A 193 -6.36 -2.87 -2.25
C PHE A 193 -7.79 -2.96 -2.83
N PRO A 194 -8.42 -4.14 -2.96
CA PRO A 194 -9.81 -4.25 -3.38
C PRO A 194 -10.76 -3.48 -2.44
N VAL A 195 -10.54 -3.59 -1.13
CA VAL A 195 -11.35 -2.89 -0.12
C VAL A 195 -11.21 -1.38 -0.27
N ILE A 196 -9.98 -0.87 -0.39
CA ILE A 196 -9.72 0.56 -0.60
C ILE A 196 -10.46 1.08 -1.84
N VAL A 197 -10.31 0.41 -2.98
CA VAL A 197 -10.93 0.87 -4.24
C VAL A 197 -12.45 0.80 -4.17
N GLN A 198 -13.01 -0.20 -3.49
CA GLN A 198 -14.45 -0.30 -3.27
C GLN A 198 -14.95 0.87 -2.40
N LEU A 199 -14.30 1.14 -1.28
CA LEU A 199 -14.64 2.25 -0.39
C LEU A 199 -14.57 3.61 -1.11
N MET A 200 -13.54 3.79 -1.96
CA MET A 200 -13.44 4.99 -2.80
C MET A 200 -14.64 5.14 -3.74
N MET A 201 -15.07 4.07 -4.39
CA MET A 201 -16.20 4.10 -5.31
C MET A 201 -17.55 4.30 -4.60
N GLU A 202 -17.68 3.84 -3.35
CA GLU A 202 -18.86 3.99 -2.51
C GLU A 202 -18.89 5.31 -1.74
N ALA A 203 -17.78 6.07 -1.69
CA ALA A 203 -17.72 7.35 -1.01
C ALA A 203 -18.85 8.29 -1.45
N PRO A 204 -19.55 8.96 -0.52
CA PRO A 204 -20.63 9.91 -0.87
C PRO A 204 -20.08 11.12 -1.65
N ASP A 205 -18.92 11.61 -1.27
CA ASP A 205 -18.18 12.65 -1.98
C ASP A 205 -16.83 12.12 -2.50
N LYS A 206 -16.68 12.04 -3.81
CA LYS A 206 -15.46 11.57 -4.47
C LYS A 206 -14.42 12.67 -4.66
N SER A 207 -14.79 13.93 -4.48
CA SER A 207 -13.89 15.07 -4.60
C SER A 207 -12.79 15.08 -3.53
N VAL A 208 -13.02 14.42 -2.39
CA VAL A 208 -12.05 14.26 -1.30
C VAL A 208 -10.73 13.61 -1.76
N PHE A 209 -10.77 12.79 -2.82
CA PHE A 209 -9.58 12.16 -3.38
C PHE A 209 -8.78 13.09 -4.29
N GLY A 210 -9.30 14.29 -4.61
CA GLY A 210 -8.65 15.30 -5.43
C GLY A 210 -8.43 14.88 -6.89
N ARG A 211 -7.74 15.72 -7.65
CA ARG A 211 -7.41 15.47 -9.05
C ARG A 211 -6.23 14.49 -9.14
N PRO A 212 -6.28 13.42 -9.95
CA PRO A 212 -5.13 12.55 -10.17
C PRO A 212 -4.01 13.29 -10.94
N ASN A 213 -2.77 12.88 -10.66
CA ASN A 213 -1.61 13.36 -11.42
C ASN A 213 -1.72 12.97 -12.91
N TYR A 214 -1.08 13.75 -13.77
CA TYR A 214 -0.95 13.45 -15.21
C TYR A 214 -2.29 13.15 -15.89
N MET A 215 -3.20 14.11 -15.85
CA MET A 215 -4.47 14.01 -16.61
C MET A 215 -4.19 13.85 -18.10
N PRO A 216 -5.00 13.03 -18.82
CA PRO A 216 -4.89 12.92 -20.26
C PRO A 216 -5.05 14.29 -20.91
N VAL A 217 -4.12 14.64 -21.81
CA VAL A 217 -4.26 15.80 -22.68
C VAL A 217 -5.15 15.34 -23.83
N LYS A 218 -6.20 16.12 -24.14
CA LYS A 218 -6.98 15.95 -25.37
C LYS A 218 -6.27 16.76 -26.44
N ASP A 219 -5.78 16.08 -27.49
CA ASP A 219 -5.27 16.70 -28.71
C ASP A 219 -6.40 17.41 -29.42
#